data_94716a34819cdb143fc0503f8942c646
#
_entry.id   94716a34819cdb143fc0503f8942c646
#
_cell.length_a   1.000
_cell.length_b   1.000
_cell.length_c   1.000
_cell.angle_alpha   90.00
_cell.angle_beta   90.00
_cell.angle_gamma   90.00
#
_symmetry.space_group_name_H-M   'P 1'
#
loop_
_entity.id
_entity.type
_entity.pdbx_description
1 polymer ?
#
loop_
_entity_poly.entity_id
_entity_poly.type
_entity_poly.pdbx_seq_one_letter_code
_entity_poly.pdbx_strand_id
1 'polypeptide(L)'
;MNKEFIPYEQALELKQLGFDEPCFAFYDESLYFPNNENQYGTFCNQKLDVPFCSAPLYQQVFRWFREKYNLDISINTVYSKYNEILSRKYSGVIDNEGVFTNVGFYDTYEEAELTCLKKLIEIVKSNTPKP
;
A
#
# COMPACT_ATOMS: atom_id res chain seq x y z
N MET A 1 2.31 4.98 14.57
CA MET A 1 1.42 3.83 14.37
C MET A 1 0.53 3.97 13.14
N ASN A 2 -0.08 5.13 12.90
CA ASN A 2 -0.93 5.34 11.73
C ASN A 2 -0.19 5.25 10.41
N LYS A 3 1.12 5.49 10.40
CA LYS A 3 1.95 5.42 9.19
C LYS A 3 2.09 4.02 8.61
N GLU A 4 1.82 3.00 9.41
CA GLU A 4 1.92 1.62 8.95
C GLU A 4 0.70 1.17 8.17
N PHE A 5 -0.42 1.87 8.35
CA PHE A 5 -1.67 1.59 7.63
C PHE A 5 -1.74 2.42 6.37
N ILE A 6 -2.31 1.85 5.32
CA ILE A 6 -2.49 2.61 4.09
C ILE A 6 -3.57 3.68 4.30
N PRO A 7 -3.49 4.81 3.57
CA PRO A 7 -4.49 5.88 3.72
C PRO A 7 -5.88 5.43 3.29
N TYR A 8 -6.89 6.11 3.81
CA TYR A 8 -8.30 5.81 3.54
C TYR A 8 -8.62 5.76 2.05
N GLU A 9 -8.13 6.73 1.28
CA GLU A 9 -8.40 6.79 -0.16
C GLU A 9 -7.92 5.54 -0.88
N GLN A 10 -6.70 5.08 -0.56
CA GLN A 10 -6.15 3.88 -1.16
C GLN A 10 -6.82 2.62 -0.63
N ALA A 11 -7.26 2.64 0.64
CA ALA A 11 -8.00 1.52 1.20
C ALA A 11 -9.33 1.32 0.46
N LEU A 12 -10.02 2.41 0.12
CA LEU A 12 -11.25 2.33 -0.69
C LEU A 12 -10.97 1.80 -2.09
N GLU A 13 -9.88 2.23 -2.71
CA GLU A 13 -9.50 1.72 -4.03
C GLU A 13 -9.20 0.23 -3.99
N LEU A 14 -8.52 -0.24 -2.93
CA LEU A 14 -8.25 -1.66 -2.76
C LEU A 14 -9.52 -2.47 -2.60
N LYS A 15 -10.50 -1.93 -1.86
CA LYS A 15 -11.80 -2.58 -1.74
C LYS A 15 -12.44 -2.77 -3.11
N GLN A 16 -12.37 -1.77 -3.96
CA GLN A 16 -12.88 -1.83 -5.32
C GLN A 16 -12.16 -2.87 -6.18
N LEU A 17 -10.86 -3.09 -5.91
CA LEU A 17 -10.07 -4.10 -6.61
C LEU A 17 -10.30 -5.51 -6.09
N GLY A 18 -11.07 -5.67 -5.03
CA GLY A 18 -11.38 -6.97 -4.46
C GLY A 18 -10.49 -7.41 -3.31
N PHE A 19 -9.72 -6.50 -2.72
CA PHE A 19 -8.95 -6.81 -1.53
C PHE A 19 -9.89 -7.19 -0.40
N ASP A 20 -9.74 -8.39 0.14
CA ASP A 20 -10.65 -8.91 1.16
C ASP A 20 -9.93 -9.72 2.24
N GLU A 21 -8.65 -9.40 2.51
CA GLU A 21 -7.93 -10.07 3.58
C GLU A 21 -8.29 -9.50 4.95
N PRO A 22 -8.25 -10.32 6.01
CA PRO A 22 -8.50 -9.84 7.37
C PRO A 22 -7.50 -8.78 7.80
N CYS A 23 -7.99 -7.70 8.41
CA CYS A 23 -7.17 -6.58 8.86
C CYS A 23 -7.40 -6.30 10.33
N PHE A 24 -6.43 -5.64 10.97
CA PHE A 24 -6.50 -5.28 12.38
C PHE A 24 -7.43 -4.10 12.65
N ALA A 25 -7.71 -3.30 11.63
CA ALA A 25 -8.45 -2.05 11.78
C ALA A 25 -9.36 -1.83 10.57
N PHE A 26 -10.21 -0.83 10.66
CA PHE A 26 -11.06 -0.46 9.53
C PHE A 26 -11.23 1.07 9.49
N TYR A 27 -11.67 1.57 8.34
CA TYR A 27 -11.96 2.98 8.13
C TYR A 27 -13.46 3.25 7.98
N ASP A 28 -13.89 4.33 8.62
CA ASP A 28 -15.10 5.07 8.31
C ASP A 28 -14.66 6.53 8.24
N GLU A 29 -13.91 6.87 7.19
CA GLU A 29 -13.16 8.11 7.02
C GLU A 29 -12.04 8.29 8.06
N SER A 30 -12.24 7.82 9.29
CA SER A 30 -11.23 7.80 10.35
C SER A 30 -10.82 6.36 10.63
N LEU A 31 -9.61 6.18 11.12
CA LEU A 31 -9.07 4.86 11.41
C LEU A 31 -9.57 4.36 12.77
N TYR A 32 -10.16 3.18 12.76
CA TYR A 32 -10.68 2.56 13.98
C TYR A 32 -9.95 1.25 14.26
N PHE A 33 -9.56 1.07 15.52
CA PHE A 33 -8.98 -0.18 16.04
C PHE A 33 -9.99 -0.88 16.93
N PRO A 34 -10.03 -2.22 16.93
CA PRO A 34 -10.91 -2.92 17.85
C PRO A 34 -10.45 -2.74 19.28
N ASN A 35 -11.41 -2.55 20.20
CA ASN A 35 -11.13 -2.50 21.64
C ASN A 35 -11.16 -3.89 22.27
N ASN A 36 -11.52 -4.89 21.53
CA ASN A 36 -11.67 -6.27 21.99
C ASN A 36 -10.60 -7.14 21.34
N GLU A 37 -9.76 -7.75 22.17
CA GLU A 37 -8.67 -8.61 21.72
C GLU A 37 -9.13 -9.77 20.86
N ASN A 38 -10.38 -10.21 21.02
CA ASN A 38 -10.96 -11.33 20.27
C ASN A 38 -11.32 -10.98 18.84
N GLN A 39 -11.10 -9.72 18.41
CA GLN A 39 -11.49 -9.27 17.09
C GLN A 39 -10.30 -9.00 16.17
N TYR A 40 -9.10 -9.44 16.54
CA TYR A 40 -7.93 -9.28 15.68
C TYR A 40 -8.13 -10.02 14.36
N GLY A 41 -7.80 -9.32 13.27
CA GLY A 41 -7.84 -9.91 11.95
C GLY A 41 -9.22 -10.20 11.40
N THR A 42 -10.26 -9.60 11.97
CA THR A 42 -11.65 -9.90 11.58
C THR A 42 -12.26 -8.90 10.62
N PHE A 43 -11.59 -7.79 10.32
CA PHE A 43 -12.15 -6.75 9.44
C PHE A 43 -11.80 -7.02 7.99
N CYS A 44 -12.75 -7.61 7.26
CA CYS A 44 -12.62 -7.90 5.84
C CYS A 44 -13.58 -7.01 5.06
N ASN A 45 -13.20 -6.59 3.85
CA ASN A 45 -14.06 -5.75 3.03
C ASN A 45 -15.39 -6.41 2.69
N GLN A 46 -15.42 -7.74 2.59
CA GLN A 46 -16.64 -8.48 2.32
C GLN A 46 -17.70 -8.24 3.41
N LYS A 47 -17.29 -7.95 4.64
CA LYS A 47 -18.18 -7.75 5.78
C LYS A 47 -18.46 -6.28 6.08
N LEU A 48 -17.87 -5.38 5.31
CA LEU A 48 -17.98 -3.95 5.55
C LEU A 48 -18.66 -3.26 4.37
N ASP A 49 -19.75 -2.54 4.66
CA ASP A 49 -20.46 -1.78 3.65
C ASP A 49 -19.90 -0.37 3.54
N VAL A 50 -20.04 0.25 2.37
CA VAL A 50 -19.67 1.66 2.16
C VAL A 50 -20.39 2.54 3.18
N PRO A 51 -19.74 3.48 3.88
CA PRO A 51 -18.38 3.99 3.62
C PRO A 51 -17.25 3.22 4.32
N PHE A 52 -17.56 2.10 4.96
CA PHE A 52 -16.58 1.34 5.70
C PHE A 52 -15.68 0.53 4.76
N CYS A 53 -14.41 0.44 5.08
CA CYS A 53 -13.49 -0.46 4.39
C CYS A 53 -12.41 -0.90 5.37
N SER A 54 -11.77 -2.04 5.07
CA SER A 54 -10.68 -2.52 5.90
C SER A 54 -9.48 -1.56 5.79
N ALA A 55 -8.68 -1.54 6.85
CA ALA A 55 -7.46 -0.72 6.92
C ALA A 55 -6.25 -1.64 6.99
N PRO A 56 -5.72 -2.08 5.83
CA PRO A 56 -4.57 -2.97 5.83
C PRO A 56 -3.27 -2.23 6.08
N LEU A 57 -2.27 -2.98 6.54
CA LEU A 57 -0.91 -2.49 6.64
C LEU A 57 -0.27 -2.49 5.25
N TYR A 58 0.73 -1.61 5.03
CA TYR A 58 1.45 -1.58 3.76
C TYR A 58 2.04 -2.94 3.40
N GLN A 59 2.69 -3.61 4.34
CA GLN A 59 3.31 -4.90 4.06
C GLN A 59 2.30 -5.97 3.65
N GLN A 60 1.12 -5.92 4.24
CA GLN A 60 0.03 -6.83 3.90
C GLN A 60 -0.44 -6.61 2.47
N VAL A 61 -0.59 -5.35 2.08
CA VAL A 61 -1.04 -4.98 0.73
C VAL A 61 0.03 -5.33 -0.31
N PHE A 62 1.30 -5.04 -0.03
CA PHE A 62 2.37 -5.36 -0.96
C PHE A 62 2.46 -6.87 -1.20
N ARG A 63 2.29 -7.68 -0.15
CA ARG A 63 2.23 -9.13 -0.29
C ARG A 63 1.05 -9.56 -1.16
N TRP A 64 -0.12 -8.93 -0.99
CA TRP A 64 -1.31 -9.23 -1.78
C TRP A 64 -1.08 -8.95 -3.27
N PHE A 65 -0.46 -7.82 -3.63
CA PHE A 65 -0.13 -7.53 -5.02
C PHE A 65 0.88 -8.53 -5.58
N ARG A 66 1.86 -8.94 -4.78
CA ARG A 66 2.85 -9.92 -5.21
C ARG A 66 2.21 -11.28 -5.49
N GLU A 67 1.35 -11.72 -4.59
CA GLU A 67 0.72 -13.03 -4.71
C GLU A 67 -0.37 -13.09 -5.78
N LYS A 68 -1.15 -12.04 -5.90
CA LYS A 68 -2.31 -12.04 -6.80
C LYS A 68 -1.98 -11.56 -8.21
N TYR A 69 -1.12 -10.56 -8.34
CA TYR A 69 -0.83 -9.93 -9.62
C TYR A 69 0.61 -10.10 -10.06
N ASN A 70 1.42 -10.78 -9.28
CA ASN A 70 2.85 -10.96 -9.57
C ASN A 70 3.58 -9.62 -9.74
N LEU A 71 3.16 -8.64 -8.96
CA LEU A 71 3.76 -7.31 -8.89
C LEU A 71 4.51 -7.19 -7.58
N ASP A 72 5.82 -7.01 -7.63
CA ASP A 72 6.63 -6.86 -6.44
C ASP A 72 7.16 -5.44 -6.35
N ILE A 73 7.55 -5.03 -5.16
CA ILE A 73 8.15 -3.72 -4.95
C ILE A 73 9.43 -3.85 -4.14
N SER A 74 10.32 -2.89 -4.32
CA SER A 74 11.45 -2.72 -3.42
C SER A 74 11.64 -1.23 -3.15
N ILE A 75 12.01 -0.90 -1.92
CA ILE A 75 12.32 0.46 -1.51
C ILE A 75 13.77 0.46 -1.07
N ASN A 76 14.58 1.23 -1.77
CA ASN A 76 16.02 1.27 -1.57
C ASN A 76 16.46 2.60 -1.00
N THR A 77 17.44 2.55 -0.10
CA THR A 77 18.08 3.75 0.40
C THR A 77 19.13 4.19 -0.59
N VAL A 78 19.09 5.45 -0.99
CA VAL A 78 20.04 6.02 -1.94
C VAL A 78 20.74 7.20 -1.28
N TYR A 79 22.05 7.20 -1.34
CA TYR A 79 22.88 8.28 -0.78
C TYR A 79 23.49 9.09 -1.93
N SER A 80 23.48 10.41 -1.76
CA SER A 80 24.21 11.30 -2.64
C SER A 80 25.04 12.27 -1.79
N LYS A 81 26.18 12.67 -2.31
CA LYS A 81 27.09 13.57 -1.61
C LYS A 81 27.33 14.80 -2.50
N TYR A 82 27.01 15.96 -1.97
CA TYR A 82 27.24 17.24 -2.66
C TYR A 82 27.86 18.21 -1.69
N ASN A 83 29.02 18.78 -2.05
CA ASN A 83 29.78 19.69 -1.19
C ASN A 83 30.00 19.15 0.22
N GLU A 84 30.44 17.89 0.31
CA GLU A 84 30.69 17.19 1.56
C GLU A 84 29.43 16.92 2.40
N ILE A 85 28.25 17.27 1.90
CA ILE A 85 26.99 16.99 2.59
C ILE A 85 26.41 15.69 2.06
N LEU A 86 26.22 14.72 2.94
CA LEU A 86 25.59 13.44 2.62
C LEU A 86 24.09 13.59 2.74
N SER A 87 23.40 13.25 1.67
CA SER A 87 21.93 13.29 1.64
C SER A 87 21.39 11.88 1.37
N ARG A 88 20.35 11.49 2.11
CA ARG A 88 19.73 10.19 1.98
C ARG A 88 18.33 10.34 1.41
N LYS A 89 18.03 9.55 0.39
CA LYS A 89 16.71 9.49 -0.23
C LYS A 89 16.24 8.04 -0.28
N TYR A 90 14.96 7.85 -0.50
CA TYR A 90 14.37 6.53 -0.65
C TYR A 90 13.81 6.42 -2.06
N SER A 91 14.17 5.36 -2.75
CA SER A 91 13.74 5.09 -4.13
C SER A 91 12.84 3.87 -4.14
N GLY A 92 11.68 3.99 -4.79
CA GLY A 92 10.77 2.88 -4.98
C GLY A 92 10.91 2.30 -6.37
N VAL A 93 10.88 0.98 -6.47
CA VAL A 93 10.95 0.26 -7.74
C VAL A 93 9.86 -0.80 -7.77
N ILE A 94 9.12 -0.86 -8.86
CA ILE A 94 8.11 -1.89 -9.08
C ILE A 94 8.66 -2.87 -10.10
N ASP A 95 8.62 -4.15 -9.76
CA ASP A 95 9.01 -5.26 -10.63
C ASP A 95 7.73 -5.91 -11.16
N ASN A 96 7.51 -5.74 -12.47
CA ASN A 96 6.39 -6.37 -13.17
C ASN A 96 6.97 -7.43 -14.12
N GLU A 97 7.14 -8.63 -13.58
CA GLU A 97 7.66 -9.79 -14.35
C GLU A 97 8.96 -9.48 -15.09
N GLY A 98 9.89 -8.86 -14.38
CA GLY A 98 11.21 -8.53 -14.92
C GLY A 98 11.32 -7.15 -15.55
N VAL A 99 10.21 -6.44 -15.68
CA VAL A 99 10.22 -5.04 -16.13
C VAL A 99 10.21 -4.14 -14.90
N PHE A 100 11.28 -3.37 -14.72
CA PHE A 100 11.46 -2.53 -13.54
C PHE A 100 11.05 -1.10 -13.85
N THR A 101 10.22 -0.53 -12.96
CA THR A 101 9.79 0.86 -13.05
C THR A 101 10.22 1.59 -11.79
N ASN A 102 11.04 2.64 -11.93
CA ASN A 102 11.42 3.49 -10.81
C ASN A 102 10.32 4.54 -10.63
N VAL A 103 9.76 4.63 -9.42
CA VAL A 103 8.67 5.58 -9.16
C VAL A 103 9.16 6.91 -8.59
N GLY A 104 10.49 7.07 -8.42
CA GLY A 104 11.08 8.34 -8.00
C GLY A 104 11.87 8.24 -6.72
N PHE A 105 12.32 9.40 -6.26
CA PHE A 105 13.15 9.53 -5.05
C PHE A 105 12.41 10.42 -4.06
N TYR A 106 12.38 10.01 -2.79
CA TYR A 106 11.60 10.67 -1.75
C TYR A 106 12.42 10.87 -0.49
N ASP A 107 12.06 11.88 0.30
CA ASP A 107 12.77 12.19 1.53
C ASP A 107 12.46 11.19 2.65
N THR A 108 11.29 10.56 2.62
CA THR A 108 10.89 9.60 3.64
C THR A 108 10.54 8.25 3.03
N TYR A 109 10.71 7.21 3.83
CA TYR A 109 10.35 5.85 3.45
C TYR A 109 8.83 5.75 3.18
N GLU A 110 8.04 6.44 4.00
CA GLU A 110 6.58 6.42 3.89
C GLU A 110 6.09 7.05 2.58
N GLU A 111 6.74 8.10 2.11
CA GLU A 111 6.41 8.70 0.82
C GLU A 111 6.70 7.72 -0.32
N ALA A 112 7.80 6.98 -0.25
CA ALA A 112 8.15 5.97 -1.23
C ALA A 112 7.13 4.84 -1.22
N GLU A 113 6.72 4.38 -0.03
CA GLU A 113 5.70 3.34 0.10
C GLU A 113 4.37 3.76 -0.54
N LEU A 114 3.91 4.97 -0.22
CA LEU A 114 2.64 5.45 -0.74
C LEU A 114 2.68 5.60 -2.26
N THR A 115 3.78 6.10 -2.79
CA THR A 115 3.92 6.26 -4.25
C THR A 115 3.94 4.90 -4.94
N CYS A 116 4.62 3.91 -4.38
CA CYS A 116 4.60 2.54 -4.89
C CYS A 116 3.17 1.98 -4.88
N LEU A 117 2.45 2.18 -3.78
CA LEU A 117 1.07 1.71 -3.67
C LEU A 117 0.18 2.32 -4.73
N LYS A 118 0.25 3.63 -4.90
CA LYS A 118 -0.55 4.33 -5.92
C LYS A 118 -0.25 3.79 -7.32
N LYS A 119 1.02 3.51 -7.60
CA LYS A 119 1.43 2.98 -8.91
C LYS A 119 0.94 1.55 -9.11
N LEU A 120 1.01 0.72 -8.07
CA LEU A 120 0.48 -0.64 -8.14
C LEU A 120 -1.02 -0.64 -8.46
N ILE A 121 -1.78 0.20 -7.78
CA ILE A 121 -3.21 0.35 -8.02
C ILE A 121 -3.47 0.79 -9.46
N GLU A 122 -2.70 1.76 -9.94
CA GLU A 122 -2.81 2.26 -11.30
C GLU A 122 -2.56 1.15 -12.33
N ILE A 123 -1.51 0.36 -12.13
CA ILE A 123 -1.16 -0.74 -13.03
C ILE A 123 -2.31 -1.74 -13.10
N VAL A 124 -2.84 -2.15 -11.96
CA VAL A 124 -3.92 -3.14 -11.92
C VAL A 124 -5.19 -2.58 -12.58
N LYS A 125 -5.54 -1.33 -12.31
CA LYS A 125 -6.71 -0.71 -12.94
C LYS A 125 -6.57 -0.61 -14.45
N SER A 126 -5.36 -0.31 -14.94
CA SER A 126 -5.09 -0.19 -16.37
C SER A 126 -5.21 -1.53 -17.09
N ASN A 127 -4.89 -2.62 -16.39
CA ASN A 127 -4.89 -3.96 -16.96
C ASN A 127 -6.22 -4.70 -16.78
N THR A 128 -7.13 -4.12 -15.99
CA THR A 128 -8.44 -4.73 -15.77
C THR A 128 -9.34 -4.43 -16.96
N PRO A 129 -9.96 -5.45 -17.59
CA PRO A 129 -10.89 -5.21 -18.70
C PRO A 129 -12.06 -4.35 -18.22
N LYS A 130 -12.39 -3.34 -18.99
CA LYS A 130 -13.57 -2.52 -18.70
C LYS A 130 -14.81 -3.28 -19.11
N PRO A 131 -15.86 -3.30 -18.27
CA PRO A 131 -17.11 -3.93 -18.62
C PRO A 131 -17.81 -3.24 -19.78
#